data_5a9981136dbd85a46e9c1a049c8d8da7
#
_entry.id   5a9981136dbd85a46e9c1a049c8d8da7
#
_cell.length_a   1.000
_cell.length_b   1.000
_cell.length_c   1.000
_cell.angle_alpha   90.00
_cell.angle_beta   90.00
_cell.angle_gamma   90.00
#
_symmetry.space_group_name_H-M   'P 1'
#
loop_
_entity.id
_entity.type
_entity.pdbx_description
1 polymer ?
#
loop_
_entity_poly.entity_id
_entity_poly.type
_entity_poly.pdbx_seq_one_letter_code
_entity_poly.pdbx_strand_id
1 'polypeptide(L)'
;MNSYHGKVLRFIGMTVLSGLVAASLAPASFAAPSDSQETNTETQVSATVLSYPGTNGPTRIHIITTTGTADAILLESRGVFGMIDGGEGVGAPDGSDPRYPLRPGITPAERGDTDWVLTYMRDHGVTSSNLAFYLGTHAHSDHIDNADDIIRTFRPKAIFSPEYSDKWITNPNGLWDNQWIYDNMINAATWARKTYGAQLIQHVDGYNTHVQLGDMDVQIIPFDPEETYKKKGTTDANLMGWGAKVTAFGHSAFLAADLMDTEADWVTHNGFEARVASAVGHVDLLKAGHHGQRSSNFEPFMAALSPSMIVQTGSETLSPDRLTTDVIHGSDLWVPMEELWERGRIPSLITTFAPSGITTNDLTSASWGHEYDGETPRAWWFQAGRPAATTGWWHAPSHSWYYFAGKPSAEASAWVSDGGHWFRVDETGAMISSAWFSSGGQWYWLGASGAMATSGWINDGTAWYYLDADGHPSGNGWTRIDGSWYYLSAGRAATGWVPSGGTWYYMDPASAAMASGWIRVGGSWYHLAPSGALSTGWLRDGGAWYYMDPASGAMATGARNIDGR
;
A
#
# COMPACT_ATOMS: atom_id res chain seq x y z
N MET A 1 -10.11 -38.07 -24.21
CA MET A 1 -11.39 -38.79 -24.31
C MET A 1 -12.22 -38.45 -23.08
N ASN A 2 -13.40 -38.07 -23.32
CA ASN A 2 -14.56 -37.64 -22.52
C ASN A 2 -14.73 -36.15 -22.30
N SER A 3 -15.54 -35.65 -23.21
CA SER A 3 -16.27 -34.38 -23.17
C SER A 3 -17.49 -34.48 -22.24
N TYR A 4 -17.81 -33.39 -21.56
CA TYR A 4 -19.17 -33.15 -21.08
C TYR A 4 -19.68 -31.77 -21.54
N HIS A 5 -20.77 -31.84 -22.30
CA HIS A 5 -21.50 -30.71 -22.83
C HIS A 5 -22.46 -30.15 -21.77
N GLY A 6 -22.49 -28.83 -21.64
CA GLY A 6 -23.47 -28.10 -20.85
C GLY A 6 -24.80 -27.94 -21.57
N LYS A 7 -25.89 -27.83 -20.82
CA LYS A 7 -27.22 -27.47 -21.29
C LYS A 7 -27.57 -26.04 -20.87
N VAL A 8 -27.85 -25.23 -21.89
CA VAL A 8 -28.53 -23.95 -21.80
C VAL A 8 -30.01 -24.20 -21.57
N LEU A 9 -30.61 -23.58 -20.55
CA LEU A 9 -32.08 -23.47 -20.43
C LEU A 9 -32.49 -22.01 -20.52
N ARG A 10 -33.17 -21.68 -21.62
CA ARG A 10 -33.96 -20.45 -21.77
C ARG A 10 -35.30 -20.64 -21.05
N PHE A 11 -35.72 -19.67 -20.27
CA PHE A 11 -37.14 -19.52 -19.89
C PHE A 11 -37.69 -18.22 -20.46
N ILE A 12 -38.88 -18.43 -21.08
CA ILE A 12 -39.69 -17.48 -21.84
C ILE A 12 -40.52 -16.66 -20.85
N GLY A 13 -40.68 -15.38 -21.15
CA GLY A 13 -41.49 -14.46 -20.39
C GLY A 13 -43.01 -14.75 -20.49
N MET A 14 -43.73 -14.26 -19.50
CA MET A 14 -45.17 -14.12 -19.57
C MET A 14 -45.61 -12.84 -18.87
N THR A 15 -46.06 -11.91 -19.69
CA THR A 15 -46.70 -10.65 -19.31
C THR A 15 -48.17 -10.94 -18.90
N VAL A 16 -48.61 -10.41 -17.77
CA VAL A 16 -50.05 -10.26 -17.49
C VAL A 16 -50.30 -8.83 -17.02
N LEU A 17 -51.17 -8.18 -17.77
CA LEU A 17 -51.74 -6.85 -17.58
C LEU A 17 -53.08 -6.97 -16.85
N SER A 18 -53.45 -5.93 -16.11
CA SER A 18 -54.78 -5.51 -15.63
C SER A 18 -54.89 -5.43 -14.11
N GLY A 19 -55.44 -4.44 -13.47
CA GLY A 19 -56.21 -3.27 -13.87
C GLY A 19 -56.58 -2.46 -12.62
N LEU A 20 -56.79 -1.16 -12.81
CA LEU A 20 -57.21 -0.20 -11.79
C LEU A 20 -58.58 -0.54 -11.19
N VAL A 21 -58.73 -0.35 -9.87
CA VAL A 21 -59.97 0.17 -9.28
C VAL A 21 -59.65 1.14 -8.16
N ALA A 22 -60.04 2.38 -8.33
CA ALA A 22 -60.08 3.40 -7.30
C ALA A 22 -61.36 3.31 -6.49
N ALA A 23 -61.28 3.40 -5.19
CA ALA A 23 -62.43 3.74 -4.35
C ALA A 23 -61.98 4.68 -3.22
N SER A 24 -62.48 5.89 -3.30
CA SER A 24 -62.42 6.92 -2.28
C SER A 24 -63.43 6.67 -1.18
N LEU A 25 -63.07 6.78 0.07
CA LEU A 25 -63.94 7.16 1.20
C LEU A 25 -63.11 7.80 2.31
N ALA A 26 -63.42 9.07 2.61
CA ALA A 26 -63.12 9.80 3.82
C ALA A 26 -64.40 10.08 4.59
N PRO A 27 -64.38 10.68 5.79
CA PRO A 27 -63.63 10.38 7.00
C PRO A 27 -64.58 10.12 8.20
N ALA A 28 -64.11 9.54 9.26
CA ALA A 28 -64.78 9.58 10.56
C ALA A 28 -63.81 10.11 11.61
N SER A 29 -64.16 11.25 12.16
CA SER A 29 -63.51 11.89 13.30
C SER A 29 -63.83 11.16 14.59
N PHE A 30 -62.80 10.80 15.37
CA PHE A 30 -62.95 10.56 16.81
C PHE A 30 -61.94 11.37 17.56
N ALA A 31 -62.47 12.03 18.63
CA ALA A 31 -61.76 12.92 19.50
C ALA A 31 -60.72 12.20 20.36
N ALA A 32 -59.63 12.89 20.61
CA ALA A 32 -58.53 12.47 21.48
C ALA A 32 -58.93 12.54 22.97
N PRO A 33 -58.34 11.70 23.83
CA PRO A 33 -58.07 12.08 25.19
C PRO A 33 -56.66 12.68 25.28
N SER A 34 -56.59 13.79 25.97
CA SER A 34 -55.37 14.43 26.44
C SER A 34 -54.61 13.53 27.39
N ASP A 35 -53.35 13.22 27.09
CA ASP A 35 -52.39 12.86 28.13
C ASP A 35 -50.99 13.37 27.83
N SER A 36 -50.50 14.03 28.85
CA SER A 36 -49.12 14.34 29.23
C SER A 36 -48.05 14.30 28.13
N GLN A 37 -47.55 15.45 27.78
CA GLN A 37 -46.23 15.65 27.19
C GLN A 37 -45.16 15.03 28.10
N GLU A 38 -44.71 13.82 27.79
CA GLU A 38 -43.34 13.45 28.03
C GLU A 38 -42.46 14.18 27.00
N THR A 39 -41.80 15.21 27.47
CA THR A 39 -40.69 15.82 26.75
C THR A 39 -39.59 14.76 26.65
N ASN A 40 -39.57 14.02 25.53
CA ASN A 40 -38.36 13.39 25.08
C ASN A 40 -37.35 14.49 24.81
N THR A 41 -36.59 14.83 25.81
CA THR A 41 -35.27 15.44 25.63
C THR A 41 -34.44 14.37 24.97
N GLU A 42 -34.39 14.34 23.63
CA GLU A 42 -33.26 13.83 22.91
C GLU A 42 -32.06 14.54 23.50
N THR A 43 -31.33 13.87 24.34
CA THR A 43 -29.99 14.28 24.76
C THR A 43 -29.20 14.31 23.46
N GLN A 44 -28.99 15.51 22.89
CA GLN A 44 -27.99 15.69 21.84
C GLN A 44 -26.69 15.23 22.48
N VAL A 45 -26.21 14.06 22.06
CA VAL A 45 -24.89 13.59 22.40
C VAL A 45 -23.94 14.62 21.81
N SER A 46 -23.32 15.41 22.67
CA SER A 46 -22.38 16.45 22.24
C SER A 46 -21.17 15.75 21.64
N ALA A 47 -20.95 15.92 20.34
CA ALA A 47 -19.77 15.40 19.68
C ALA A 47 -18.51 15.81 20.45
N THR A 48 -17.62 14.86 20.73
CA THR A 48 -16.34 15.18 21.36
C THR A 48 -15.45 15.81 20.31
N VAL A 49 -15.25 17.13 20.40
CA VAL A 49 -14.41 17.88 19.47
C VAL A 49 -13.19 18.43 20.20
N LEU A 50 -12.00 17.92 19.84
CA LEU A 50 -10.73 18.57 20.17
C LEU A 50 -10.35 19.50 19.02
N SER A 51 -9.84 20.70 19.33
CA SER A 51 -9.55 21.70 18.30
C SER A 51 -8.15 22.28 18.43
N TYR A 52 -7.42 22.23 17.31
CA TYR A 52 -6.06 22.74 17.15
C TYR A 52 -5.99 23.61 15.89
N PRO A 53 -6.28 24.91 15.99
CA PRO A 53 -6.59 25.75 14.83
C PRO A 53 -5.43 26.00 13.87
N GLY A 54 -4.18 25.82 14.31
CA GLY A 54 -3.03 26.17 13.50
C GLY A 54 -2.92 27.65 13.14
N THR A 55 -1.91 28.05 12.41
CA THR A 55 -1.69 29.44 12.02
C THR A 55 -1.44 29.64 10.54
N ASN A 56 -0.53 28.88 9.96
CA ASN A 56 -0.13 28.98 8.55
C ASN A 56 0.50 27.64 8.08
N GLY A 57 0.38 27.33 6.83
CA GLY A 57 0.92 26.11 6.23
C GLY A 57 -0.08 25.41 5.31
N PRO A 58 0.36 24.40 4.58
CA PRO A 58 -0.52 23.58 3.75
C PRO A 58 -1.46 22.72 4.59
N THR A 59 -2.41 22.07 3.94
CA THR A 59 -3.29 21.05 4.52
C THR A 59 -3.04 19.76 3.73
N ARG A 60 -2.34 18.79 4.33
CA ARG A 60 -1.80 17.59 3.67
C ARG A 60 -1.96 16.34 4.51
N ILE A 61 -2.11 15.22 3.82
CA ILE A 61 -1.93 13.87 4.35
C ILE A 61 -0.64 13.34 3.76
N HIS A 62 0.32 12.96 4.59
CA HIS A 62 1.57 12.33 4.18
C HIS A 62 1.51 10.86 4.55
N ILE A 63 1.64 9.98 3.56
CA ILE A 63 1.81 8.55 3.80
C ILE A 63 3.29 8.27 3.68
N ILE A 64 3.92 8.07 4.81
CA ILE A 64 5.37 7.88 4.92
C ILE A 64 5.70 6.47 4.45
N THR A 65 6.70 6.34 3.60
CA THR A 65 7.18 5.04 3.13
C THR A 65 7.90 4.31 4.25
N THR A 66 7.57 3.06 4.47
CA THR A 66 8.15 2.18 5.48
C THR A 66 9.00 1.08 4.85
N THR A 67 9.81 0.39 5.63
CA THR A 67 10.71 -0.66 5.13
C THR A 67 10.01 -2.01 4.92
N GLY A 68 8.77 -2.13 5.33
CA GLY A 68 7.95 -3.33 5.23
C GLY A 68 6.49 -3.00 5.02
N THR A 69 5.65 -3.96 5.33
CA THR A 69 4.20 -3.74 5.43
C THR A 69 3.92 -3.01 6.74
N ALA A 70 3.71 -1.69 6.70
CA ALA A 70 3.47 -0.90 7.89
C ALA A 70 2.79 0.45 7.56
N ASP A 71 2.14 1.04 8.55
CA ASP A 71 1.49 2.34 8.43
C ASP A 71 2.19 3.41 9.26
N ALA A 72 2.53 4.53 8.61
CA ALA A 72 3.00 5.74 9.25
C ALA A 72 2.43 6.96 8.49
N ILE A 73 1.45 7.65 9.07
CA ILE A 73 0.69 8.68 8.37
C ILE A 73 0.74 9.99 9.16
N LEU A 74 1.31 11.04 8.56
CA LEU A 74 1.37 12.37 9.14
C LEU A 74 0.28 13.27 8.53
N LEU A 75 -0.54 13.85 9.35
CA LEU A 75 -1.50 14.88 8.98
C LEU A 75 -0.88 16.25 9.26
N GLU A 76 -0.87 17.12 8.27
CA GLU A 76 -0.40 18.49 8.37
C GLU A 76 -1.52 19.45 8.01
N SER A 77 -1.83 20.41 8.87
CA SER A 77 -2.73 21.48 8.52
C SER A 77 -2.38 22.77 9.24
N ARG A 78 -2.06 23.83 8.48
CA ARG A 78 -1.75 25.17 9.02
C ARG A 78 -0.65 25.17 10.09
N GLY A 79 0.37 24.29 9.95
CA GLY A 79 1.51 24.17 10.85
C GLY A 79 1.22 23.46 12.18
N VAL A 80 0.06 22.82 12.31
CA VAL A 80 -0.23 21.83 13.35
C VAL A 80 -0.31 20.44 12.72
N PHE A 81 0.03 19.41 13.50
CA PHE A 81 0.21 18.06 13.01
C PHE A 81 -0.57 17.05 13.85
N GLY A 82 -1.02 15.98 13.19
CA GLY A 82 -1.48 14.74 13.79
C GLY A 82 -0.67 13.59 13.25
N MET A 83 -0.41 12.57 14.05
CA MET A 83 0.24 11.35 13.60
C MET A 83 -0.67 10.16 13.80
N ILE A 84 -0.81 9.33 12.79
CA ILE A 84 -1.55 8.07 12.82
C ILE A 84 -0.55 6.96 12.57
N ASP A 85 -0.45 6.04 13.52
CA ASP A 85 0.53 4.97 13.57
C ASP A 85 2.00 5.47 13.47
N GLY A 86 2.95 4.60 13.33
CA GLY A 86 4.35 4.98 13.34
C GLY A 86 5.26 4.00 12.63
N GLY A 87 4.71 2.96 12.03
CA GLY A 87 5.47 1.88 11.43
C GLY A 87 6.10 0.94 12.45
N GLU A 88 6.91 0.02 11.96
CA GLU A 88 7.57 -1.01 12.75
C GLU A 88 8.80 -0.45 13.45
N GLY A 89 8.93 -0.76 14.75
CA GLY A 89 10.08 -0.40 15.56
C GLY A 89 11.19 -1.43 15.53
N VAL A 90 12.16 -1.23 16.42
CA VAL A 90 13.26 -2.17 16.62
C VAL A 90 13.15 -2.75 18.02
N GLY A 91 12.93 -4.03 18.11
CA GLY A 91 12.88 -4.74 19.38
C GLY A 91 11.78 -5.79 19.43
N ALA A 92 11.89 -6.66 20.43
CA ALA A 92 10.89 -7.66 20.73
C ALA A 92 11.03 -8.08 22.18
N PRO A 93 9.97 -8.66 22.78
CA PRO A 93 10.07 -9.22 24.12
C PRO A 93 11.09 -10.36 24.15
N ASP A 94 11.92 -10.40 25.20
CA ASP A 94 12.92 -11.45 25.40
C ASP A 94 12.40 -12.65 26.20
N GLY A 95 11.12 -12.63 26.59
CA GLY A 95 10.44 -13.66 27.38
C GLY A 95 10.82 -13.67 28.85
N SER A 96 11.63 -12.73 29.34
CA SER A 96 12.00 -12.63 30.75
C SER A 96 10.85 -12.16 31.64
N ASP A 97 9.92 -11.37 31.09
CA ASP A 97 8.70 -10.95 31.76
C ASP A 97 7.55 -11.91 31.38
N PRO A 98 6.92 -12.59 32.36
CA PRO A 98 5.83 -13.54 32.10
C PRO A 98 4.59 -12.90 31.45
N ARG A 99 4.47 -11.57 31.43
CA ARG A 99 3.41 -10.87 30.68
C ARG A 99 3.65 -10.90 29.19
N TYR A 100 4.92 -11.06 28.78
CA TYR A 100 5.34 -11.03 27.38
C TYR A 100 6.15 -12.30 27.06
N PRO A 101 5.50 -13.46 26.99
CA PRO A 101 6.18 -14.71 26.69
C PRO A 101 6.69 -14.70 25.23
N LEU A 102 7.82 -15.35 24.99
CA LEU A 102 8.28 -15.61 23.63
C LEU A 102 7.24 -16.45 22.88
N ARG A 103 6.79 -15.97 21.73
CA ARG A 103 5.82 -16.65 20.87
C ARG A 103 6.44 -16.99 19.52
N PRO A 104 6.05 -18.10 18.88
CA PRO A 104 6.51 -18.42 17.53
C PRO A 104 6.15 -17.31 16.54
N GLY A 105 7.08 -16.94 15.69
CA GLY A 105 6.88 -15.91 14.67
C GLY A 105 7.32 -14.50 15.08
N ILE A 106 7.58 -14.26 16.37
CA ILE A 106 8.19 -12.99 16.80
C ILE A 106 9.68 -13.06 16.51
N THR A 107 10.13 -12.25 15.60
CA THR A 107 11.55 -11.98 15.36
C THR A 107 11.77 -10.50 15.54
N PRO A 108 12.79 -10.07 16.32
CA PRO A 108 13.14 -8.66 16.37
C PRO A 108 13.42 -8.17 14.96
N ALA A 109 12.81 -7.07 14.55
CA ALA A 109 13.13 -6.45 13.29
C ALA A 109 14.60 -6.04 13.31
N GLU A 110 15.40 -6.50 12.34
CA GLU A 110 16.80 -6.07 12.18
C GLU A 110 16.88 -4.58 11.81
N ARG A 111 15.82 -4.05 11.20
CA ARG A 111 15.64 -2.67 10.80
C ARG A 111 14.21 -2.25 11.10
N GLY A 112 14.07 -1.22 11.90
CA GLY A 112 12.81 -0.54 12.12
C GLY A 112 12.74 0.78 11.36
N ASP A 113 11.57 1.36 11.34
CA ASP A 113 11.30 2.65 10.71
C ASP A 113 11.52 3.84 11.65
N THR A 114 11.89 3.61 12.92
CA THR A 114 11.93 4.62 13.98
C THR A 114 12.69 5.88 13.57
N ASP A 115 13.98 5.74 13.24
CA ASP A 115 14.81 6.90 12.88
C ASP A 115 14.31 7.60 11.62
N TRP A 116 13.79 6.82 10.68
CA TRP A 116 13.25 7.31 9.42
C TRP A 116 11.99 8.16 9.64
N VAL A 117 11.01 7.64 10.35
CA VAL A 117 9.75 8.33 10.66
C VAL A 117 10.01 9.57 11.51
N LEU A 118 10.83 9.48 12.56
CA LEU A 118 11.15 10.62 13.40
C LEU A 118 11.90 11.72 12.63
N THR A 119 12.80 11.33 11.71
CA THR A 119 13.52 12.29 10.85
C THR A 119 12.56 12.96 9.87
N TYR A 120 11.70 12.18 9.20
CA TYR A 120 10.68 12.73 8.31
C TYR A 120 9.80 13.78 9.02
N MET A 121 9.31 13.44 10.22
CA MET A 121 8.51 14.37 11.03
C MET A 121 9.26 15.65 11.37
N ARG A 122 10.55 15.56 11.76
CA ARG A 122 11.39 16.74 12.05
C ARG A 122 11.59 17.63 10.83
N ASP A 123 11.88 17.03 9.69
CA ASP A 123 12.13 17.74 8.42
C ASP A 123 10.88 18.52 7.96
N HIS A 124 9.69 18.02 8.31
CA HIS A 124 8.42 18.71 8.06
C HIS A 124 8.00 19.70 9.16
N GLY A 125 8.90 19.96 10.12
CA GLY A 125 8.67 20.96 11.14
C GLY A 125 7.80 20.51 12.32
N VAL A 126 7.64 19.18 12.51
CA VAL A 126 6.97 18.66 13.72
C VAL A 126 7.88 18.89 14.92
N THR A 127 7.30 19.44 15.96
CA THR A 127 7.96 19.76 17.23
C THR A 127 7.10 19.35 18.41
N SER A 128 7.65 19.39 19.61
CA SER A 128 6.88 19.14 20.83
C SER A 128 5.81 20.20 21.15
N SER A 129 5.71 21.25 20.35
CA SER A 129 4.71 22.30 20.55
C SER A 129 3.51 22.22 19.60
N ASN A 130 3.68 21.59 18.44
CA ASN A 130 2.70 21.59 17.36
C ASN A 130 2.16 20.20 16.95
N LEU A 131 2.62 19.10 17.57
CA LEU A 131 1.95 17.81 17.41
C LEU A 131 0.68 17.80 18.27
N ALA A 132 -0.46 17.87 17.61
CA ALA A 132 -1.78 17.97 18.24
C ALA A 132 -2.18 16.61 18.84
N PHE A 133 -2.07 15.54 18.06
CA PHE A 133 -2.43 14.22 18.53
C PHE A 133 -1.54 13.13 17.92
N TYR A 134 -1.56 11.98 18.57
CA TYR A 134 -1.13 10.68 18.06
C TYR A 134 -2.33 9.73 18.11
N LEU A 135 -2.56 8.96 17.06
CA LEU A 135 -3.55 7.88 17.00
C LEU A 135 -2.84 6.58 16.71
N GLY A 136 -2.79 5.68 17.70
CA GLY A 136 -2.43 4.29 17.50
C GLY A 136 -3.68 3.50 17.15
N THR A 137 -3.76 2.97 15.94
CA THR A 137 -4.99 2.41 15.39
C THR A 137 -5.38 1.08 16.01
N HIS A 138 -4.41 0.21 16.25
CA HIS A 138 -4.58 -1.09 16.91
C HIS A 138 -3.22 -1.65 17.37
N ALA A 139 -3.23 -2.78 18.07
CA ALA A 139 -2.05 -3.30 18.75
C ALA A 139 -1.26 -4.31 17.89
N HIS A 140 -0.71 -3.86 16.75
CA HIS A 140 0.25 -4.61 15.95
C HIS A 140 1.55 -3.81 15.78
N SER A 141 2.68 -4.52 15.59
CA SER A 141 4.02 -3.91 15.52
C SER A 141 4.18 -2.98 14.31
N ASP A 142 3.66 -3.37 13.17
CA ASP A 142 3.67 -2.60 11.93
C ASP A 142 2.83 -1.30 11.98
N HIS A 143 2.21 -1.02 13.12
CA HIS A 143 1.42 0.20 13.39
C HIS A 143 1.94 1.01 14.57
N ILE A 144 2.06 0.42 15.75
CA ILE A 144 2.29 1.17 16.99
C ILE A 144 3.63 0.91 17.69
N ASP A 145 4.53 0.13 17.09
CA ASP A 145 5.80 -0.20 17.77
C ASP A 145 6.70 1.05 17.97
N ASN A 146 6.60 2.05 17.08
CA ASN A 146 7.25 3.35 17.22
C ASN A 146 6.47 4.39 18.04
N ALA A 147 5.30 4.03 18.59
CA ALA A 147 4.41 4.97 19.28
C ALA A 147 5.10 5.65 20.47
N ASP A 148 5.84 4.92 21.26
CA ASP A 148 6.46 5.45 22.46
C ASP A 148 7.59 6.43 22.14
N ASP A 149 8.36 6.19 21.09
CA ASP A 149 9.40 7.11 20.58
C ASP A 149 8.79 8.40 20.03
N ILE A 150 7.72 8.30 19.25
CA ILE A 150 6.97 9.46 18.73
C ILE A 150 6.38 10.29 19.88
N ILE A 151 5.72 9.62 20.84
CA ILE A 151 5.10 10.29 22.00
C ILE A 151 6.16 11.00 22.87
N ARG A 152 7.29 10.37 23.12
CA ARG A 152 8.37 10.96 23.93
C ARG A 152 9.07 12.10 23.22
N THR A 153 9.28 11.98 21.91
CA THR A 153 10.01 12.96 21.11
C THR A 153 9.16 14.20 20.85
N PHE A 154 7.93 14.03 20.35
CA PHE A 154 7.12 15.14 19.84
C PHE A 154 5.98 15.56 20.77
N ARG A 155 5.73 14.84 21.85
CA ARG A 155 4.81 15.25 22.93
C ARG A 155 3.43 15.65 22.45
N PRO A 156 2.66 14.73 21.81
CA PRO A 156 1.30 15.04 21.36
C PRO A 156 0.41 15.47 22.53
N LYS A 157 -0.51 16.40 22.28
CA LYS A 157 -1.43 16.91 23.31
C LYS A 157 -2.55 15.92 23.64
N ALA A 158 -2.93 15.08 22.67
CA ALA A 158 -3.85 13.97 22.84
C ALA A 158 -3.27 12.68 22.26
N ILE A 159 -3.56 11.55 22.88
CA ILE A 159 -3.16 10.24 22.43
C ILE A 159 -4.42 9.38 22.39
N PHE A 160 -4.75 8.91 21.19
CA PHE A 160 -5.88 8.04 20.93
C PHE A 160 -5.38 6.63 20.68
N SER A 161 -6.01 5.65 21.30
CA SER A 161 -5.83 4.24 20.95
C SER A 161 -6.96 3.41 21.57
N PRO A 162 -7.52 2.42 20.87
CA PRO A 162 -8.42 1.48 21.49
C PRO A 162 -7.72 0.76 22.66
N GLU A 163 -8.47 0.35 23.65
CA GLU A 163 -7.93 -0.53 24.68
C GLU A 163 -7.62 -1.90 24.10
N TYR A 164 -6.48 -2.44 24.48
CA TYR A 164 -6.04 -3.77 24.09
C TYR A 164 -5.72 -4.63 25.31
N SER A 165 -6.01 -5.92 25.20
CA SER A 165 -5.48 -6.95 26.10
C SER A 165 -5.52 -8.32 25.42
N ASP A 166 -4.44 -9.08 25.53
CA ASP A 166 -4.33 -10.47 25.07
C ASP A 166 -5.49 -11.36 25.56
N LYS A 167 -6.09 -11.05 26.71
CA LYS A 167 -7.23 -11.80 27.25
C LYS A 167 -8.49 -11.75 26.39
N TRP A 168 -8.59 -10.80 25.47
CA TRP A 168 -9.71 -10.66 24.56
C TRP A 168 -9.48 -11.40 23.24
N ILE A 169 -8.23 -11.79 22.95
CA ILE A 169 -7.90 -12.55 21.75
C ILE A 169 -8.20 -14.04 21.99
N THR A 170 -9.12 -14.58 21.23
CA THR A 170 -9.54 -15.99 21.31
C THR A 170 -8.71 -16.93 20.44
N ASN A 171 -8.01 -16.38 19.43
CA ASN A 171 -7.10 -17.10 18.57
C ASN A 171 -5.66 -17.01 19.11
N PRO A 172 -5.06 -18.11 19.63
CA PRO A 172 -3.70 -18.06 20.16
C PRO A 172 -2.63 -17.66 19.16
N ASN A 173 -2.89 -17.84 17.87
CA ASN A 173 -1.95 -17.47 16.79
C ASN A 173 -2.00 -15.96 16.46
N GLY A 174 -2.99 -15.22 16.94
CA GLY A 174 -3.10 -13.76 16.75
C GLY A 174 -2.61 -12.95 17.97
N LEU A 175 -1.82 -13.57 18.84
CA LEU A 175 -1.34 -12.88 20.05
C LEU A 175 -0.01 -12.15 19.83
N TRP A 176 0.86 -12.67 19.00
CA TRP A 176 2.22 -12.15 18.73
C TRP A 176 2.85 -11.39 19.91
N ASP A 177 3.43 -10.22 19.70
CA ASP A 177 3.98 -9.30 20.71
C ASP A 177 3.04 -8.14 21.09
N ASN A 178 1.80 -8.21 20.64
CA ASN A 178 0.79 -7.16 20.74
C ASN A 178 0.69 -6.51 22.13
N GLN A 179 0.69 -7.33 23.22
CA GLN A 179 0.61 -6.78 24.57
C GLN A 179 1.86 -5.99 24.95
N TRP A 180 3.04 -6.39 24.46
CA TRP A 180 4.30 -5.72 24.76
C TRP A 180 4.36 -4.34 24.09
N ILE A 181 4.07 -4.25 22.79
CA ILE A 181 4.08 -2.97 22.06
C ILE A 181 2.99 -2.04 22.59
N TYR A 182 1.80 -2.57 22.86
CA TYR A 182 0.71 -1.80 23.44
C TYR A 182 1.08 -1.22 24.82
N ASP A 183 1.67 -2.03 25.71
CA ASP A 183 2.10 -1.57 27.02
C ASP A 183 3.23 -0.51 26.92
N ASN A 184 4.14 -0.61 25.94
CA ASN A 184 5.16 0.40 25.67
C ASN A 184 4.51 1.75 25.29
N MET A 185 3.57 1.74 24.36
CA MET A 185 2.80 2.93 23.99
C MET A 185 2.04 3.51 25.19
N ILE A 186 1.33 2.69 25.97
CA ILE A 186 0.55 3.14 27.13
C ILE A 186 1.45 3.68 28.24
N ASN A 187 2.63 3.09 28.43
CA ASN A 187 3.63 3.62 29.37
C ASN A 187 4.10 5.02 28.93
N ALA A 188 4.35 5.23 27.64
CA ALA A 188 4.71 6.55 27.10
C ALA A 188 3.54 7.55 27.24
N ALA A 189 2.32 7.14 26.94
CA ALA A 189 1.12 7.96 27.12
C ALA A 189 0.89 8.33 28.59
N THR A 190 1.10 7.39 29.50
CA THR A 190 1.02 7.63 30.95
C THR A 190 2.09 8.61 31.41
N TRP A 191 3.31 8.48 30.92
CA TRP A 191 4.38 9.44 31.15
C TRP A 191 4.01 10.82 30.59
N ALA A 192 3.49 10.90 29.38
CA ALA A 192 3.05 12.14 28.74
C ALA A 192 1.97 12.86 29.57
N ARG A 193 0.97 12.11 30.02
CA ARG A 193 -0.09 12.63 30.91
C ARG A 193 0.47 13.21 32.20
N LYS A 194 1.43 12.53 32.82
CA LYS A 194 2.05 12.97 34.09
C LYS A 194 3.02 14.15 33.89
N THR A 195 3.71 14.20 32.77
CA THR A 195 4.82 15.15 32.54
C THR A 195 4.35 16.48 31.99
N TYR A 196 3.39 16.49 31.08
CA TYR A 196 2.92 17.71 30.41
C TYR A 196 1.40 17.79 30.18
N GLY A 197 0.64 16.84 30.77
CA GLY A 197 -0.82 16.93 30.79
C GLY A 197 -1.51 16.43 29.52
N ALA A 198 -0.87 15.58 28.73
CA ALA A 198 -1.50 14.97 27.55
C ALA A 198 -2.79 14.21 27.93
N GLN A 199 -3.77 14.23 27.03
CA GLN A 199 -4.98 13.42 27.18
C GLN A 199 -4.71 12.02 26.63
N LEU A 200 -5.11 10.97 27.34
CA LEU A 200 -5.16 9.59 26.85
C LEU A 200 -6.63 9.23 26.65
N ILE A 201 -7.02 8.93 25.42
CA ILE A 201 -8.38 8.65 25.00
C ILE A 201 -8.42 7.23 24.45
N GLN A 202 -9.03 6.34 25.20
CA GLN A 202 -9.11 4.90 24.91
C GLN A 202 -10.56 4.44 24.63
N HIS A 203 -11.48 5.37 24.57
CA HIS A 203 -12.87 5.14 24.25
C HIS A 203 -13.39 6.31 23.42
N VAL A 204 -14.13 6.01 22.37
CA VAL A 204 -14.76 6.98 21.47
C VAL A 204 -16.27 6.75 21.45
N ASP A 205 -17.02 7.84 21.28
CA ASP A 205 -18.48 7.79 21.27
C ASP A 205 -18.99 7.43 19.86
N GLY A 206 -19.00 6.15 19.55
CA GLY A 206 -19.36 5.67 18.22
C GLY A 206 -18.55 6.41 17.14
N TYR A 207 -19.24 7.03 16.19
CA TYR A 207 -18.63 7.82 15.11
C TYR A 207 -18.68 9.35 15.38
N ASN A 208 -18.84 9.76 16.63
CA ASN A 208 -19.04 11.18 16.98
C ASN A 208 -17.77 11.84 17.56
N THR A 209 -16.63 11.17 17.53
CA THR A 209 -15.36 11.73 18.01
C THR A 209 -14.61 12.37 16.87
N HIS A 210 -14.38 13.68 16.98
CA HIS A 210 -13.73 14.50 15.97
C HIS A 210 -12.54 15.27 16.55
N VAL A 211 -11.51 15.46 15.73
CA VAL A 211 -10.38 16.35 15.99
C VAL A 211 -10.31 17.38 14.88
N GLN A 212 -10.52 18.63 15.20
CA GLN A 212 -10.29 19.74 14.28
C GLN A 212 -8.80 20.07 14.28
N LEU A 213 -8.09 19.69 13.20
CA LEU A 213 -6.67 19.93 12.99
C LEU A 213 -6.47 20.98 11.89
N GLY A 214 -6.26 22.24 12.26
CA GLY A 214 -6.23 23.33 11.28
C GLY A 214 -7.53 23.38 10.47
N ASP A 215 -7.42 23.14 9.17
CA ASP A 215 -8.55 23.11 8.24
C ASP A 215 -9.12 21.67 8.06
N MET A 216 -8.51 20.66 8.69
CA MET A 216 -8.99 19.27 8.64
C MET A 216 -9.99 18.99 9.76
N ASP A 217 -11.07 18.31 9.44
CA ASP A 217 -11.86 17.54 10.38
C ASP A 217 -11.44 16.07 10.32
N VAL A 218 -10.94 15.56 11.43
CA VAL A 218 -10.48 14.17 11.57
C VAL A 218 -11.48 13.44 12.45
N GLN A 219 -12.31 12.62 11.85
CA GLN A 219 -13.29 11.78 12.53
C GLN A 219 -12.67 10.41 12.83
N ILE A 220 -12.68 10.00 14.08
CA ILE A 220 -12.22 8.66 14.48
C ILE A 220 -13.32 7.64 14.18
N ILE A 221 -12.96 6.57 13.49
CA ILE A 221 -13.87 5.54 13.00
C ILE A 221 -13.57 4.20 13.68
N PRO A 222 -14.22 3.85 14.79
CA PRO A 222 -14.07 2.54 15.39
C PRO A 222 -14.71 1.45 14.51
N PHE A 223 -14.04 0.30 14.36
CA PHE A 223 -14.58 -0.82 13.57
C PHE A 223 -15.68 -1.55 14.34
N ASP A 224 -15.51 -1.67 15.66
CA ASP A 224 -16.52 -2.17 16.59
C ASP A 224 -16.89 -1.08 17.63
N PRO A 225 -17.79 -0.13 17.28
CA PRO A 225 -18.14 0.99 18.16
C PRO A 225 -18.81 0.57 19.48
N GLU A 226 -19.31 -0.66 19.55
CA GLU A 226 -19.93 -1.23 20.75
C GLU A 226 -18.93 -1.96 21.63
N GLU A 227 -17.68 -2.07 21.21
CA GLU A 227 -16.58 -2.77 21.90
C GLU A 227 -16.98 -4.19 22.33
N THR A 228 -17.67 -4.90 21.45
CA THR A 228 -18.23 -6.23 21.74
C THR A 228 -17.16 -7.25 22.11
N TYR A 229 -15.92 -7.05 21.60
CA TYR A 229 -14.75 -7.85 21.92
C TYR A 229 -14.42 -7.87 23.43
N LYS A 230 -14.74 -6.83 24.18
CA LYS A 230 -14.53 -6.80 25.64
C LYS A 230 -15.38 -7.84 26.39
N LYS A 231 -16.48 -8.28 25.79
CA LYS A 231 -17.42 -9.25 26.40
C LYS A 231 -17.30 -10.64 25.82
N LYS A 232 -17.19 -10.75 24.48
CA LYS A 232 -17.20 -12.05 23.78
C LYS A 232 -15.82 -12.49 23.26
N GLY A 233 -14.82 -11.60 23.32
CA GLY A 233 -13.53 -11.80 22.70
C GLY A 233 -13.58 -11.50 21.19
N THR A 234 -12.42 -11.56 20.57
CA THR A 234 -12.21 -11.41 19.11
C THR A 234 -11.10 -12.35 18.67
N THR A 235 -10.98 -12.60 17.38
CA THR A 235 -9.98 -13.51 16.83
C THR A 235 -8.67 -12.82 16.49
N ASP A 236 -8.68 -11.47 16.35
CA ASP A 236 -7.52 -10.68 15.95
C ASP A 236 -7.59 -9.26 16.52
N ALA A 237 -6.43 -8.60 16.72
CA ALA A 237 -6.33 -7.23 17.19
C ALA A 237 -6.83 -6.22 16.15
N ASN A 238 -6.73 -6.51 14.87
CA ASN A 238 -7.28 -5.70 13.78
C ASN A 238 -8.77 -5.40 13.98
N LEU A 239 -9.51 -6.38 14.48
CA LEU A 239 -10.96 -6.26 14.71
C LEU A 239 -11.34 -5.33 15.87
N MET A 240 -10.37 -4.87 16.64
CA MET A 240 -10.56 -3.86 17.70
C MET A 240 -10.14 -2.46 17.25
N GLY A 241 -9.65 -2.34 16.01
CA GLY A 241 -8.99 -1.16 15.49
C GLY A 241 -9.90 0.04 15.25
N TRP A 242 -9.24 1.17 15.06
CA TRP A 242 -9.84 2.43 14.67
C TRP A 242 -9.19 2.93 13.38
N GLY A 243 -10.01 3.43 12.44
CA GLY A 243 -9.55 4.21 11.30
C GLY A 243 -9.80 5.70 11.53
N ALA A 244 -9.49 6.51 10.51
CA ALA A 244 -9.76 7.95 10.54
C ALA A 244 -10.31 8.42 9.20
N LYS A 245 -11.44 9.13 9.21
CA LYS A 245 -11.91 9.90 8.07
C LYS A 245 -11.43 11.33 8.22
N VAL A 246 -10.70 11.82 7.21
CA VAL A 246 -10.18 13.20 7.16
C VAL A 246 -10.96 13.95 6.10
N THR A 247 -11.47 15.12 6.45
CA THR A 247 -12.21 15.98 5.52
C THR A 247 -11.63 17.39 5.56
N ALA A 248 -11.38 17.97 4.39
CA ALA A 248 -10.94 19.34 4.24
C ALA A 248 -11.32 19.90 2.87
N PHE A 249 -11.82 21.15 2.81
CA PHE A 249 -12.13 21.88 1.57
C PHE A 249 -13.01 21.12 0.56
N GLY A 250 -13.94 20.29 1.06
CA GLY A 250 -14.82 19.48 0.22
C GLY A 250 -14.23 18.18 -0.28
N HIS A 251 -13.00 17.84 0.10
CA HIS A 251 -12.35 16.56 -0.15
C HIS A 251 -12.34 15.70 1.10
N SER A 252 -12.30 14.39 0.90
CA SER A 252 -12.25 13.42 1.99
C SER A 252 -11.30 12.26 1.72
N ALA A 253 -10.69 11.78 2.80
CA ALA A 253 -9.87 10.58 2.80
C ALA A 253 -10.34 9.62 3.89
N PHE A 254 -10.25 8.33 3.65
CA PHE A 254 -10.39 7.32 4.68
C PHE A 254 -9.08 6.56 4.85
N LEU A 255 -8.50 6.69 6.03
CA LEU A 255 -7.30 6.01 6.48
C LEU A 255 -7.77 4.78 7.25
N ALA A 256 -7.88 3.64 6.55
CA ALA A 256 -8.62 2.50 7.01
C ALA A 256 -7.85 1.62 8.01
N ALA A 257 -6.59 1.98 8.35
CA ALA A 257 -5.72 1.11 9.15
C ALA A 257 -5.81 -0.35 8.68
N ASP A 258 -6.02 -1.29 9.57
CA ASP A 258 -6.21 -2.70 9.24
C ASP A 258 -7.66 -3.15 9.37
N LEU A 259 -8.58 -2.34 8.85
CA LEU A 259 -9.98 -2.76 8.73
C LEU A 259 -10.08 -4.07 7.95
N MET A 260 -10.63 -5.11 8.60
CA MET A 260 -10.90 -6.42 8.02
C MET A 260 -12.40 -6.69 8.01
N ASP A 261 -12.91 -7.30 6.93
CA ASP A 261 -14.28 -7.83 6.88
C ASP A 261 -14.35 -9.33 7.23
N THR A 262 -13.19 -9.97 7.38
CA THR A 262 -13.15 -11.38 7.80
C THR A 262 -12.57 -11.53 9.20
N GLU A 263 -12.94 -12.63 9.87
CA GLU A 263 -12.24 -13.10 11.06
C GLU A 263 -10.83 -13.61 10.69
N ALA A 264 -10.00 -13.92 11.69
CA ALA A 264 -8.64 -14.44 11.47
C ALA A 264 -8.58 -15.79 10.69
N ASP A 265 -9.72 -16.41 10.40
CA ASP A 265 -9.82 -17.58 9.53
C ASP A 265 -9.81 -17.21 8.03
N TRP A 266 -9.93 -15.93 7.72
CA TRP A 266 -9.92 -15.32 6.39
C TRP A 266 -11.08 -15.78 5.47
N VAL A 267 -12.14 -16.25 6.07
CA VAL A 267 -13.31 -16.81 5.39
C VAL A 267 -14.62 -16.30 6.01
N THR A 268 -14.69 -16.21 7.32
CA THR A 268 -15.91 -15.81 8.03
C THR A 268 -16.05 -14.29 8.02
N HIS A 269 -17.02 -13.77 7.27
CA HIS A 269 -17.29 -12.34 7.23
C HIS A 269 -17.92 -11.84 8.53
N ASN A 270 -17.45 -10.70 9.02
CA ASN A 270 -17.92 -10.04 10.25
C ASN A 270 -18.81 -8.82 9.98
N GLY A 271 -18.85 -8.31 8.75
CA GLY A 271 -19.66 -7.18 8.32
C GLY A 271 -19.13 -5.81 8.75
N PHE A 272 -17.86 -5.71 9.16
CA PHE A 272 -17.27 -4.44 9.61
C PHE A 272 -17.12 -3.46 8.46
N GLU A 273 -16.71 -3.92 7.28
CA GLU A 273 -16.60 -3.05 6.11
C GLU A 273 -17.93 -2.41 5.73
N ALA A 274 -19.02 -3.17 5.74
CA ALA A 274 -20.34 -2.63 5.44
C ALA A 274 -20.78 -1.57 6.46
N ARG A 275 -20.50 -1.80 7.75
CA ARG A 275 -20.77 -0.85 8.82
C ARG A 275 -19.96 0.43 8.68
N VAL A 276 -18.64 0.28 8.48
CA VAL A 276 -17.71 1.40 8.31
C VAL A 276 -18.05 2.18 7.04
N ALA A 277 -18.34 1.51 5.94
CA ALA A 277 -18.75 2.17 4.69
C ALA A 277 -19.97 3.07 4.88
N SER A 278 -20.95 2.61 5.67
CA SER A 278 -22.15 3.39 5.98
C SER A 278 -21.83 4.66 6.78
N ALA A 279 -20.83 4.62 7.67
CA ALA A 279 -20.43 5.76 8.48
C ALA A 279 -19.51 6.72 7.71
N VAL A 280 -18.65 6.19 6.85
CA VAL A 280 -17.65 6.95 6.09
C VAL A 280 -18.26 7.60 4.84
N GLY A 281 -19.05 6.83 4.06
CA GLY A 281 -19.55 7.26 2.76
C GLY A 281 -18.44 7.41 1.72
N HIS A 282 -18.72 8.17 0.65
CA HIS A 282 -17.75 8.45 -0.41
C HIS A 282 -16.48 9.14 0.11
N VAL A 283 -15.32 8.77 -0.47
CA VAL A 283 -14.03 9.43 -0.23
C VAL A 283 -13.25 9.58 -1.53
N ASP A 284 -12.42 10.64 -1.60
CA ASP A 284 -11.53 10.85 -2.74
C ASP A 284 -10.28 9.98 -2.64
N LEU A 285 -9.78 9.78 -1.42
CA LEU A 285 -8.59 8.97 -1.12
C LEU A 285 -8.94 7.85 -0.15
N LEU A 286 -8.50 6.65 -0.43
CA LEU A 286 -8.54 5.50 0.48
C LEU A 286 -7.13 4.98 0.74
N LYS A 287 -6.67 4.93 2.00
CA LYS A 287 -5.62 3.98 2.37
C LYS A 287 -6.28 2.63 2.52
N ALA A 288 -5.87 1.66 1.72
CA ALA A 288 -6.45 0.33 1.71
C ALA A 288 -6.44 -0.32 3.10
N GLY A 289 -7.54 -0.94 3.49
CA GLY A 289 -7.62 -1.69 4.74
C GLY A 289 -6.65 -2.86 4.74
N HIS A 290 -6.02 -3.12 5.90
CA HIS A 290 -5.12 -4.23 6.13
C HIS A 290 -4.07 -4.38 5.02
N HIS A 291 -3.41 -3.26 4.66
CA HIS A 291 -2.36 -3.16 3.64
C HIS A 291 -2.76 -3.73 2.25
N GLY A 292 -4.05 -3.87 1.97
CA GLY A 292 -4.57 -4.50 0.76
C GLY A 292 -4.64 -6.04 0.81
N GLN A 293 -4.53 -6.64 2.00
CA GLN A 293 -4.63 -8.09 2.15
C GLN A 293 -6.05 -8.62 1.86
N ARG A 294 -6.13 -9.93 1.58
CA ARG A 294 -7.37 -10.64 1.19
C ARG A 294 -8.51 -10.64 2.22
N SER A 295 -8.23 -10.23 3.45
CA SER A 295 -9.22 -10.10 4.52
C SER A 295 -10.09 -8.86 4.43
N SER A 296 -9.81 -7.98 3.48
CA SER A 296 -10.33 -6.61 3.41
C SER A 296 -10.48 -6.09 1.98
N ASN A 297 -11.08 -4.90 1.86
CA ASN A 297 -11.29 -4.15 0.61
C ASN A 297 -12.19 -4.88 -0.39
N PHE A 298 -13.23 -5.57 0.11
CA PHE A 298 -14.18 -6.28 -0.74
C PHE A 298 -14.99 -5.34 -1.63
N GLU A 299 -15.46 -5.87 -2.76
CA GLU A 299 -16.16 -5.10 -3.80
C GLU A 299 -17.32 -4.22 -3.25
N PRO A 300 -18.20 -4.69 -2.33
CA PRO A 300 -19.25 -3.83 -1.79
C PRO A 300 -18.73 -2.62 -1.01
N PHE A 301 -17.63 -2.78 -0.26
CA PHE A 301 -16.99 -1.71 0.47
C PHE A 301 -16.36 -0.70 -0.48
N MET A 302 -15.59 -1.18 -1.44
CA MET A 302 -14.94 -0.35 -2.46
C MET A 302 -15.96 0.42 -3.31
N ALA A 303 -17.05 -0.22 -3.70
CA ALA A 303 -18.15 0.42 -4.43
C ALA A 303 -18.87 1.50 -3.62
N ALA A 304 -19.05 1.28 -2.32
CA ALA A 304 -19.69 2.24 -1.42
C ALA A 304 -18.82 3.48 -1.17
N LEU A 305 -17.51 3.31 -0.99
CA LEU A 305 -16.57 4.42 -0.83
C LEU A 305 -16.26 5.10 -2.16
N SER A 306 -16.25 4.34 -3.26
CA SER A 306 -15.95 4.84 -4.62
C SER A 306 -14.75 5.81 -4.68
N PRO A 307 -13.56 5.41 -4.15
CA PRO A 307 -12.42 6.30 -4.05
C PRO A 307 -11.85 6.64 -5.43
N SER A 308 -11.38 7.87 -5.59
CA SER A 308 -10.63 8.29 -6.77
C SER A 308 -9.18 7.81 -6.75
N MET A 309 -8.64 7.61 -5.55
CA MET A 309 -7.28 7.14 -5.33
C MET A 309 -7.26 6.12 -4.18
N ILE A 310 -6.43 5.08 -4.34
CA ILE A 310 -6.15 4.13 -3.27
C ILE A 310 -4.65 4.09 -3.04
N VAL A 311 -4.23 4.15 -1.79
CA VAL A 311 -2.85 3.91 -1.37
C VAL A 311 -2.79 2.56 -0.65
N GLN A 312 -1.87 1.72 -1.07
CA GLN A 312 -1.55 0.47 -0.39
C GLN A 312 -0.19 0.58 0.28
N THR A 313 -0.11 0.18 1.52
CA THR A 313 1.09 0.24 2.37
C THR A 313 1.70 -1.14 2.63
N GLY A 314 1.57 -2.05 1.70
CA GLY A 314 2.09 -3.40 1.79
C GLY A 314 2.63 -3.91 0.46
N SER A 315 3.20 -5.12 0.45
CA SER A 315 3.75 -5.73 -0.75
C SER A 315 2.69 -6.48 -1.57
N GLU A 316 2.93 -6.60 -2.87
CA GLU A 316 2.09 -7.38 -3.79
C GLU A 316 1.95 -8.85 -3.36
N THR A 317 2.98 -9.39 -2.71
CA THR A 317 3.00 -10.77 -2.24
C THR A 317 2.04 -11.03 -1.09
N LEU A 318 1.63 -10.01 -0.37
CA LEU A 318 0.70 -10.10 0.76
C LEU A 318 -0.76 -10.04 0.34
N SER A 319 -1.06 -9.69 -0.90
CA SER A 319 -2.43 -9.63 -1.43
C SER A 319 -2.75 -10.87 -2.31
N PRO A 320 -2.90 -12.06 -1.72
CA PRO A 320 -3.09 -13.29 -2.48
C PRO A 320 -4.53 -13.52 -2.94
N ASP A 321 -5.49 -12.73 -2.46
CA ASP A 321 -6.87 -12.92 -2.85
C ASP A 321 -7.16 -12.21 -4.17
N ARG A 322 -7.56 -13.03 -5.13
CA ARG A 322 -7.89 -12.58 -6.46
C ARG A 322 -8.98 -11.50 -6.48
N LEU A 323 -9.91 -11.52 -5.53
CA LEU A 323 -11.01 -10.56 -5.51
C LEU A 323 -10.53 -9.17 -5.11
N THR A 324 -9.75 -9.07 -4.04
CA THR A 324 -9.12 -7.81 -3.63
C THR A 324 -8.14 -7.33 -4.69
N THR A 325 -7.35 -8.25 -5.24
CA THR A 325 -6.43 -7.99 -6.34
C THR A 325 -7.16 -7.51 -7.59
N ASP A 326 -8.24 -8.16 -8.01
CA ASP A 326 -9.01 -7.75 -9.19
C ASP A 326 -9.71 -6.38 -8.99
N VAL A 327 -10.16 -6.08 -7.78
CA VAL A 327 -10.78 -4.79 -7.43
C VAL A 327 -9.74 -3.67 -7.37
N ILE A 328 -8.60 -3.91 -6.74
CA ILE A 328 -7.51 -2.93 -6.65
C ILE A 328 -6.72 -2.87 -7.97
N HIS A 329 -6.41 -4.00 -8.58
CA HIS A 329 -5.67 -4.10 -9.85
C HIS A 329 -6.51 -3.84 -11.09
N GLY A 330 -7.82 -3.71 -10.97
CA GLY A 330 -8.67 -3.14 -12.02
C GLY A 330 -8.31 -1.68 -12.33
N SER A 331 -7.42 -1.08 -11.54
CA SER A 331 -6.77 0.19 -11.82
C SER A 331 -5.43 -0.05 -12.55
N ASP A 332 -5.19 0.72 -13.61
CA ASP A 332 -4.02 0.56 -14.49
C ASP A 332 -2.66 0.86 -13.82
N LEU A 333 -2.62 1.28 -12.56
CA LEU A 333 -1.42 1.82 -11.91
C LEU A 333 -1.33 1.47 -10.41
N TRP A 334 -1.54 0.20 -10.06
CA TRP A 334 -1.29 -0.23 -8.70
C TRP A 334 0.12 -0.78 -8.55
N VAL A 335 0.87 -0.28 -7.57
CA VAL A 335 2.17 -0.81 -7.16
C VAL A 335 2.29 -0.75 -5.65
N PRO A 336 2.58 -1.86 -4.97
CA PRO A 336 2.77 -1.90 -3.53
C PRO A 336 3.92 -0.99 -3.08
N MET A 337 3.78 -0.31 -1.96
CA MET A 337 4.78 0.61 -1.44
C MET A 337 6.11 -0.09 -1.12
N GLU A 338 6.06 -1.26 -0.50
CA GLU A 338 7.24 -2.06 -0.18
C GLU A 338 8.03 -2.46 -1.44
N GLU A 339 7.37 -2.96 -2.46
CA GLU A 339 8.03 -3.32 -3.71
C GLU A 339 8.70 -2.12 -4.36
N LEU A 340 8.12 -0.96 -4.21
CA LEU A 340 8.66 0.29 -4.73
C LEU A 340 9.87 0.77 -3.95
N TRP A 341 9.86 0.62 -2.63
CA TRP A 341 11.00 0.90 -1.79
C TRP A 341 12.21 0.03 -2.16
N GLU A 342 12.01 -1.29 -2.21
CA GLU A 342 13.07 -2.23 -2.55
C GLU A 342 13.64 -2.03 -3.96
N ARG A 343 12.82 -1.60 -4.90
CA ARG A 343 13.21 -1.34 -6.30
C ARG A 343 13.57 0.10 -6.59
N GLY A 344 13.55 1.00 -5.61
CA GLY A 344 13.78 2.43 -5.82
C GLY A 344 12.75 3.10 -6.71
N ARG A 345 11.52 2.56 -6.76
CA ARG A 345 10.44 3.10 -7.60
C ARG A 345 9.58 4.09 -6.82
N ILE A 346 8.88 4.94 -7.54
CA ILE A 346 7.90 5.86 -6.97
C ILE A 346 6.60 5.11 -6.71
N PRO A 347 6.08 5.07 -5.47
CA PRO A 347 4.76 4.54 -5.23
C PRO A 347 3.72 5.41 -5.95
N SER A 348 2.94 4.82 -6.84
CA SER A 348 1.75 5.45 -7.41
C SER A 348 0.60 4.46 -7.38
N LEU A 349 -0.49 4.88 -6.75
CA LEU A 349 -1.64 4.04 -6.61
C LEU A 349 -2.89 4.78 -7.06
N ILE A 350 -3.47 4.29 -8.14
CA ILE A 350 -4.61 4.94 -8.76
C ILE A 350 -5.64 3.89 -9.11
N THR A 351 -6.87 4.17 -8.82
CA THR A 351 -7.96 3.25 -9.05
C THR A 351 -8.93 3.74 -10.10
N THR A 352 -9.58 2.77 -10.75
CA THR A 352 -10.66 2.99 -11.70
C THR A 352 -12.03 3.26 -11.06
N PHE A 353 -12.12 3.25 -9.73
CA PHE A 353 -13.38 3.51 -9.02
C PHE A 353 -13.74 4.99 -8.93
N ALA A 354 -13.03 5.87 -9.62
CA ALA A 354 -13.42 7.28 -9.70
C ALA A 354 -14.83 7.39 -10.28
N PRO A 355 -15.77 8.09 -9.61
CA PRO A 355 -17.03 8.43 -10.24
C PRO A 355 -16.74 9.16 -11.54
N SER A 356 -17.39 8.77 -12.63
CA SER A 356 -17.34 9.50 -13.88
C SER A 356 -17.77 10.92 -13.60
N GLY A 357 -16.84 11.87 -13.47
CA GLY A 357 -17.19 13.26 -13.29
C GLY A 357 -16.34 14.10 -12.33
N ILE A 358 -15.07 13.76 -12.08
CA ILE A 358 -14.16 14.78 -11.56
C ILE A 358 -14.08 15.89 -12.63
N THR A 359 -14.68 17.03 -12.33
CA THR A 359 -14.73 18.16 -13.25
C THR A 359 -13.43 18.96 -13.14
N THR A 360 -13.15 19.80 -14.14
CA THR A 360 -12.00 20.73 -14.11
C THR A 360 -12.00 21.64 -12.88
N ASN A 361 -13.11 21.75 -12.14
CA ASN A 361 -13.20 22.50 -10.89
C ASN A 361 -12.54 21.74 -9.71
N ASP A 362 -12.52 20.42 -9.74
CA ASP A 362 -11.88 19.59 -8.71
C ASP A 362 -10.35 19.67 -8.80
N LEU A 363 -9.81 19.95 -9.98
CA LEU A 363 -8.40 20.24 -10.21
C LEU A 363 -7.84 21.42 -9.44
N THR A 364 -8.67 22.37 -9.13
CA THR A 364 -8.26 23.62 -8.48
C THR A 364 -8.30 23.52 -6.94
N SER A 365 -8.80 22.41 -6.40
CA SER A 365 -9.08 22.27 -4.98
C SER A 365 -8.27 21.17 -4.27
N ALA A 366 -7.64 20.26 -5.00
CA ALA A 366 -6.76 19.23 -4.44
C ALA A 366 -5.55 18.96 -5.35
N SER A 367 -4.46 18.57 -4.74
CA SER A 367 -3.24 18.13 -5.42
C SER A 367 -2.53 17.07 -4.59
N TRP A 368 -1.61 16.35 -5.21
CA TRP A 368 -0.78 15.38 -4.53
C TRP A 368 0.64 15.42 -5.11
N GLY A 369 1.57 14.83 -4.40
CA GLY A 369 2.96 14.72 -4.81
C GLY A 369 3.69 13.69 -3.98
N HIS A 370 4.97 13.55 -4.24
CA HIS A 370 5.85 12.63 -3.55
C HIS A 370 7.12 13.33 -3.13
N GLU A 371 7.80 12.77 -2.16
CA GLU A 371 9.03 13.31 -1.60
C GLU A 371 10.12 12.25 -1.59
N TYR A 372 11.34 12.66 -1.88
CA TYR A 372 12.52 11.80 -1.97
C TYR A 372 13.67 12.33 -1.13
N ASP A 373 14.52 11.41 -0.65
CA ASP A 373 15.87 11.69 -0.19
C ASP A 373 16.85 11.01 -1.16
N GLY A 374 17.43 11.80 -2.05
CA GLY A 374 18.15 11.27 -3.22
C GLY A 374 17.22 10.46 -4.12
N GLU A 375 17.48 9.17 -4.30
CA GLU A 375 16.64 8.23 -5.07
C GLU A 375 15.64 7.47 -4.20
N THR A 376 15.64 7.71 -2.88
CA THR A 376 14.84 6.98 -1.93
C THR A 376 13.49 7.66 -1.71
N PRO A 377 12.37 7.00 -1.97
CA PRO A 377 11.05 7.57 -1.69
C PRO A 377 10.86 7.70 -0.18
N ARG A 378 10.45 8.89 0.27
CA ARG A 378 10.18 9.20 1.69
C ARG A 378 8.70 9.15 2.03
N ALA A 379 7.87 9.75 1.19
CA ALA A 379 6.43 9.82 1.41
C ALA A 379 5.66 10.24 0.18
N TRP A 380 4.37 9.97 0.22
CA TRP A 380 3.32 10.61 -0.59
C TRP A 380 2.60 11.65 0.26
N TRP A 381 2.27 12.78 -0.35
CA TRP A 381 1.41 13.75 0.30
C TRP A 381 0.21 14.10 -0.59
N PHE A 382 -0.91 14.37 0.06
CA PHE A 382 -2.17 14.80 -0.56
C PHE A 382 -2.57 16.10 0.09
N GLN A 383 -2.82 17.11 -0.71
CA GLN A 383 -3.17 18.44 -0.23
C GLN A 383 -4.60 18.78 -0.64
N ALA A 384 -5.45 19.10 0.33
CA ALA A 384 -6.75 19.71 0.10
C ALA A 384 -6.65 21.25 0.15
N GLY A 385 -7.56 21.91 -0.54
CA GLY A 385 -7.58 23.37 -0.65
C GLY A 385 -6.90 23.89 -1.91
N ARG A 386 -7.20 25.13 -2.28
CA ARG A 386 -6.62 25.79 -3.46
C ARG A 386 -5.12 25.96 -3.28
N PRO A 387 -4.28 25.34 -4.08
CA PRO A 387 -2.92 25.84 -4.27
C PRO A 387 -3.05 27.23 -4.91
N ALA A 388 -2.31 28.18 -4.43
CA ALA A 388 -2.26 29.53 -5.03
C ALA A 388 -1.70 29.52 -6.46
N ALA A 389 -1.01 28.46 -6.83
CA ALA A 389 -0.63 28.10 -8.19
C ALA A 389 -0.70 26.57 -8.25
N THR A 390 -1.36 26.02 -9.24
CA THR A 390 -1.42 24.57 -9.46
C THR A 390 -0.01 24.11 -9.80
N THR A 391 0.68 23.52 -8.85
CA THR A 391 1.98 22.87 -9.06
C THR A 391 1.84 21.42 -8.62
N GLY A 392 2.28 20.52 -9.48
CA GLY A 392 2.27 19.10 -9.19
C GLY A 392 1.40 18.28 -10.14
N TRP A 393 1.30 17.02 -9.81
CA TRP A 393 0.60 16.03 -10.61
C TRP A 393 -0.89 16.00 -10.31
N TRP A 394 -1.67 15.79 -11.36
CA TRP A 394 -3.10 15.56 -11.28
C TRP A 394 -3.51 14.37 -12.13
N HIS A 395 -4.36 13.52 -11.58
CA HIS A 395 -4.93 12.39 -12.26
C HIS A 395 -6.31 12.71 -12.81
N ALA A 396 -6.45 12.61 -14.13
CA ALA A 396 -7.72 12.85 -14.79
C ALA A 396 -8.67 11.65 -14.71
N PRO A 397 -9.97 11.86 -14.82
CA PRO A 397 -10.95 10.78 -15.00
C PRO A 397 -10.70 9.89 -16.22
N SER A 398 -9.90 10.38 -17.19
CA SER A 398 -9.41 9.62 -18.34
C SER A 398 -8.30 8.62 -18.01
N HIS A 399 -7.98 8.44 -16.73
CA HIS A 399 -6.89 7.59 -16.22
C HIS A 399 -5.49 8.04 -16.64
N SER A 400 -5.33 9.31 -17.02
CA SER A 400 -4.04 9.90 -17.36
C SER A 400 -3.59 10.92 -16.32
N TRP A 401 -2.28 10.97 -16.07
CA TRP A 401 -1.66 11.94 -15.19
C TRP A 401 -1.20 13.16 -15.96
N TYR A 402 -1.41 14.34 -15.39
CA TYR A 402 -1.01 15.62 -15.95
C TYR A 402 -0.21 16.42 -14.93
N TYR A 403 0.82 17.12 -15.36
CA TYR A 403 1.63 17.97 -14.50
C TYR A 403 1.32 19.45 -14.72
N PHE A 404 1.13 20.17 -13.63
CA PHE A 404 0.91 21.61 -13.63
C PHE A 404 2.09 22.34 -12.96
N ALA A 405 2.70 23.28 -13.65
CA ALA A 405 3.84 24.07 -13.19
C ALA A 405 3.42 25.51 -12.82
N GLY A 406 2.36 25.66 -12.04
CA GLY A 406 1.86 26.97 -11.64
C GLY A 406 1.15 27.74 -12.77
N LYS A 407 0.74 27.03 -13.84
CA LYS A 407 -0.02 27.58 -14.96
C LYS A 407 -1.43 26.99 -14.99
N PRO A 408 -2.41 27.66 -15.64
CA PRO A 408 -3.76 27.10 -15.80
C PRO A 408 -3.84 25.85 -16.66
N SER A 409 -2.82 25.59 -17.51
CA SER A 409 -2.73 24.42 -18.39
C SER A 409 -1.66 23.45 -17.91
N ALA A 410 -1.88 22.16 -18.09
CA ALA A 410 -0.86 21.14 -17.86
C ALA A 410 0.33 21.34 -18.83
N GLU A 411 1.52 20.92 -18.41
CA GLU A 411 2.68 20.82 -19.31
C GLU A 411 2.38 19.77 -20.39
N ALA A 412 2.85 19.99 -21.60
CA ALA A 412 2.70 19.06 -22.72
C ALA A 412 4.01 18.95 -23.50
N SER A 413 4.26 17.81 -24.11
CA SER A 413 5.50 17.50 -24.83
C SER A 413 6.76 17.86 -24.05
N ALA A 414 6.76 17.68 -22.73
CA ALA A 414 7.80 18.19 -21.84
C ALA A 414 8.39 17.09 -20.94
N TRP A 415 9.64 17.28 -20.56
CA TRP A 415 10.22 16.62 -19.39
C TRP A 415 9.85 17.41 -18.14
N VAL A 416 9.39 16.71 -17.12
CA VAL A 416 9.00 17.27 -15.84
C VAL A 416 9.95 16.73 -14.78
N SER A 417 10.56 17.63 -14.02
CA SER A 417 11.33 17.25 -12.84
C SER A 417 10.49 17.49 -11.59
N ASP A 418 10.24 16.44 -10.83
CA ASP A 418 9.49 16.52 -9.60
C ASP A 418 10.00 15.48 -8.60
N GLY A 419 10.15 15.84 -7.31
CA GLY A 419 10.68 14.98 -6.26
C GLY A 419 12.05 14.34 -6.56
N GLY A 420 12.92 15.01 -7.33
CA GLY A 420 14.23 14.46 -7.72
C GLY A 420 14.20 13.49 -8.90
N HIS A 421 13.02 13.19 -9.43
CA HIS A 421 12.84 12.32 -10.59
C HIS A 421 12.42 13.07 -11.84
N TRP A 422 12.67 12.46 -13.00
CA TRP A 422 12.23 12.94 -14.28
C TRP A 422 11.04 12.12 -14.79
N PHE A 423 10.07 12.83 -15.32
CA PHE A 423 8.88 12.29 -15.96
C PHE A 423 8.75 12.85 -17.37
N ARG A 424 8.03 12.16 -18.21
CA ARG A 424 7.72 12.66 -19.56
C ARG A 424 6.21 12.73 -19.74
N VAL A 425 5.72 13.87 -20.18
CA VAL A 425 4.35 14.05 -20.65
C VAL A 425 4.33 14.15 -22.19
N ASP A 426 3.32 13.56 -22.80
CA ASP A 426 3.13 13.54 -24.24
C ASP A 426 2.58 14.86 -24.81
N GLU A 427 2.20 14.87 -26.08
CA GLU A 427 1.64 16.04 -26.73
C GLU A 427 0.27 16.46 -26.18
N THR A 428 -0.45 15.55 -25.57
CA THR A 428 -1.73 15.83 -24.90
C THR A 428 -1.55 16.31 -23.46
N GLY A 429 -0.33 16.24 -22.94
CA GLY A 429 0.01 16.52 -21.55
C GLY A 429 -0.11 15.29 -20.64
N ALA A 430 -0.51 14.12 -21.17
CA ALA A 430 -0.62 12.90 -20.38
C ALA A 430 0.76 12.34 -20.05
N MET A 431 0.94 11.85 -18.82
CA MET A 431 2.17 11.20 -18.37
C MET A 431 2.39 9.88 -19.12
N ILE A 432 3.58 9.70 -19.66
CA ILE A 432 4.01 8.44 -20.27
C ILE A 432 4.49 7.52 -19.15
N SER A 433 3.98 6.29 -19.10
CA SER A 433 4.40 5.28 -18.13
C SER A 433 4.50 3.89 -18.77
N SER A 434 5.24 2.99 -18.14
CA SER A 434 5.48 1.60 -18.60
C SER A 434 5.91 1.53 -20.09
N ALA A 435 6.71 2.49 -20.53
CA ALA A 435 7.05 2.65 -21.94
C ALA A 435 8.47 3.17 -22.17
N TRP A 436 9.05 2.75 -23.30
CA TRP A 436 10.25 3.37 -23.83
C TRP A 436 9.93 4.68 -24.54
N PHE A 437 10.67 5.71 -24.23
CA PHE A 437 10.57 7.03 -24.87
C PHE A 437 11.93 7.44 -25.45
N SER A 438 11.90 7.92 -26.69
CA SER A 438 13.12 8.44 -27.34
C SER A 438 13.14 9.96 -27.32
N SER A 439 14.23 10.53 -26.85
CA SER A 439 14.47 11.97 -26.82
C SER A 439 15.94 12.26 -27.14
N GLY A 440 16.19 13.21 -28.04
CA GLY A 440 17.55 13.57 -28.43
C GLY A 440 18.37 12.42 -29.05
N GLY A 441 17.70 11.39 -29.61
CA GLY A 441 18.35 10.19 -30.14
C GLY A 441 18.74 9.16 -29.09
N GLN A 442 18.38 9.38 -27.82
CA GLN A 442 18.56 8.45 -26.72
C GLN A 442 17.22 7.82 -26.30
N TRP A 443 17.29 6.61 -25.73
CA TRP A 443 16.13 5.91 -25.22
C TRP A 443 16.11 5.97 -23.67
N TYR A 444 14.93 6.15 -23.14
CA TYR A 444 14.65 6.22 -21.70
C TYR A 444 13.49 5.30 -21.36
N TRP A 445 13.58 4.60 -20.26
CA TRP A 445 12.46 3.82 -19.73
C TRP A 445 11.68 4.66 -18.73
N LEU A 446 10.40 4.86 -19.01
CA LEU A 446 9.44 5.44 -18.07
C LEU A 446 8.75 4.27 -17.36
N GLY A 447 9.01 4.10 -16.08
CA GLY A 447 8.46 3.02 -15.28
C GLY A 447 6.94 3.09 -15.12
N ALA A 448 6.35 2.16 -14.38
CA ALA A 448 4.90 2.14 -14.12
C ALA A 448 4.41 3.43 -13.42
N SER A 449 5.25 4.03 -12.59
CA SER A 449 4.97 5.32 -11.95
C SER A 449 5.13 6.54 -12.89
N GLY A 450 5.57 6.35 -14.13
CA GLY A 450 5.97 7.42 -15.03
C GLY A 450 7.37 7.97 -14.78
N ALA A 451 8.02 7.62 -13.67
CA ALA A 451 9.38 8.07 -13.40
C ALA A 451 10.37 7.46 -14.40
N MET A 452 11.31 8.27 -14.86
CA MET A 452 12.43 7.83 -15.65
C MET A 452 13.35 6.95 -14.82
N ALA A 453 13.54 5.72 -15.23
CA ALA A 453 14.48 4.82 -14.57
C ALA A 453 15.93 5.24 -14.87
N THR A 454 16.77 5.19 -13.84
CA THR A 454 18.21 5.45 -13.93
C THR A 454 18.97 4.36 -13.17
N SER A 455 20.22 4.12 -13.55
CA SER A 455 21.15 3.23 -12.83
C SER A 455 20.58 1.87 -12.45
N GLY A 456 20.85 0.86 -13.23
CA GLY A 456 20.54 -0.51 -12.82
C GLY A 456 19.64 -1.27 -13.78
N TRP A 457 19.02 -2.32 -13.28
CA TRP A 457 18.22 -3.24 -14.06
C TRP A 457 16.75 -2.81 -14.14
N ILE A 458 16.21 -2.88 -15.36
CA ILE A 458 14.76 -2.81 -15.59
C ILE A 458 14.29 -4.00 -16.43
N ASN A 459 13.05 -4.39 -16.25
CA ASN A 459 12.37 -5.34 -17.12
C ASN A 459 11.18 -4.63 -17.77
N ASP A 460 11.16 -4.59 -19.11
CA ASP A 460 10.10 -3.94 -19.88
C ASP A 460 8.90 -4.87 -20.20
N GLY A 461 8.85 -6.03 -19.54
CA GLY A 461 7.88 -7.10 -19.82
C GLY A 461 8.30 -8.05 -20.94
N THR A 462 9.30 -7.69 -21.73
CA THR A 462 9.82 -8.53 -22.84
C THR A 462 11.29 -8.92 -22.63
N ALA A 463 12.07 -8.07 -21.99
CA ALA A 463 13.50 -8.29 -21.78
C ALA A 463 14.03 -7.46 -20.60
N TRP A 464 15.17 -7.92 -20.07
CA TRP A 464 15.95 -7.16 -19.11
C TRP A 464 16.88 -6.17 -19.82
N TYR A 465 16.99 -4.98 -19.25
CA TYR A 465 17.91 -3.93 -19.70
C TYR A 465 18.71 -3.39 -18.53
N TYR A 466 19.97 -3.07 -18.76
CA TYR A 466 20.80 -2.36 -17.80
C TYR A 466 20.95 -0.90 -18.22
N LEU A 467 20.62 0.00 -17.33
CA LEU A 467 20.67 1.44 -17.55
C LEU A 467 21.90 2.04 -16.85
N ASP A 468 22.49 3.06 -17.46
CA ASP A 468 23.51 3.90 -16.83
C ASP A 468 22.89 4.97 -15.93
N ALA A 469 23.75 5.80 -15.31
CA ALA A 469 23.30 6.86 -14.40
C ALA A 469 22.41 7.91 -15.07
N ASP A 470 22.52 8.06 -16.37
CA ASP A 470 21.71 9.01 -17.15
C ASP A 470 20.40 8.37 -17.67
N GLY A 471 20.15 7.11 -17.32
CA GLY A 471 18.93 6.37 -17.69
C GLY A 471 18.97 5.75 -19.09
N HIS A 472 20.14 5.69 -19.72
CA HIS A 472 20.27 5.11 -21.06
C HIS A 472 20.60 3.62 -21.00
N PRO A 473 20.01 2.78 -21.90
CA PRO A 473 20.45 1.38 -22.03
C PRO A 473 21.95 1.31 -22.34
N SER A 474 22.70 0.65 -21.47
CA SER A 474 24.17 0.69 -21.48
C SER A 474 24.78 -0.71 -21.38
N GLY A 475 25.90 -0.89 -22.01
CA GLY A 475 26.67 -2.12 -22.03
C GLY A 475 26.55 -2.94 -23.31
N ASN A 476 27.69 -3.51 -23.71
CA ASN A 476 27.82 -4.40 -24.87
C ASN A 476 28.77 -5.55 -24.57
N GLY A 477 28.41 -6.74 -25.04
CA GLY A 477 29.20 -7.95 -24.80
C GLY A 477 29.14 -8.41 -23.34
N TRP A 478 30.21 -9.09 -22.92
CA TRP A 478 30.32 -9.57 -21.53
C TRP A 478 30.52 -8.40 -20.57
N THR A 479 29.60 -8.23 -19.67
CA THR A 479 29.61 -7.16 -18.68
C THR A 479 29.42 -7.76 -17.29
N ARG A 480 30.24 -7.32 -16.32
CA ARG A 480 30.12 -7.78 -14.93
C ARG A 480 29.43 -6.69 -14.11
N ILE A 481 28.32 -7.05 -13.49
CA ILE A 481 27.49 -6.14 -12.69
C ILE A 481 27.22 -6.85 -11.36
N ASP A 482 27.46 -6.21 -10.25
CA ASP A 482 27.25 -6.73 -8.89
C ASP A 482 27.77 -8.16 -8.66
N GLY A 483 28.95 -8.44 -9.22
CA GLY A 483 29.62 -9.74 -9.10
C GLY A 483 29.20 -10.81 -10.10
N SER A 484 28.10 -10.64 -10.81
CA SER A 484 27.56 -11.56 -11.82
C SER A 484 27.96 -11.13 -13.23
N TRP A 485 28.06 -12.11 -14.14
CA TRP A 485 28.32 -11.85 -15.55
C TRP A 485 27.02 -11.86 -16.36
N TYR A 486 26.91 -10.92 -17.29
CA TYR A 486 25.80 -10.75 -18.21
C TYR A 486 26.34 -10.59 -19.62
N TYR A 487 25.51 -10.89 -20.61
CA TYR A 487 25.83 -10.63 -22.01
C TYR A 487 24.84 -9.61 -22.56
N LEU A 488 25.32 -8.39 -22.80
CA LEU A 488 24.49 -7.25 -23.16
C LEU A 488 24.65 -6.88 -24.64
N SER A 489 23.61 -6.34 -25.23
CA SER A 489 23.62 -5.70 -26.53
C SER A 489 22.81 -4.40 -26.47
N ALA A 490 23.50 -3.26 -26.53
CA ALA A 490 22.89 -1.95 -26.31
C ALA A 490 22.03 -1.92 -25.03
N GLY A 491 22.60 -2.40 -23.93
CA GLY A 491 21.95 -2.47 -22.63
C GLY A 491 20.98 -3.67 -22.47
N ARG A 492 20.47 -4.25 -23.54
CA ARG A 492 19.56 -5.39 -23.48
C ARG A 492 20.30 -6.67 -23.08
N ALA A 493 19.85 -7.35 -22.06
CA ALA A 493 20.44 -8.61 -21.62
C ALA A 493 19.96 -9.80 -22.46
N ALA A 494 20.90 -10.65 -22.81
CA ALA A 494 20.60 -11.94 -23.43
C ALA A 494 20.08 -12.92 -22.35
N THR A 495 19.17 -13.79 -22.73
CA THR A 495 18.70 -14.92 -21.92
C THR A 495 18.78 -16.20 -22.72
N GLY A 496 18.90 -17.35 -22.06
CA GLY A 496 19.09 -18.63 -22.71
C GLY A 496 20.54 -18.84 -23.23
N TRP A 497 20.69 -19.62 -24.28
CA TRP A 497 21.98 -19.97 -24.81
C TRP A 497 22.63 -18.85 -25.62
N VAL A 498 23.88 -18.51 -25.28
CA VAL A 498 24.68 -17.46 -25.92
C VAL A 498 25.99 -18.07 -26.43
N PRO A 499 26.28 -18.04 -27.74
CA PRO A 499 27.56 -18.43 -28.28
C PRO A 499 28.58 -17.30 -28.12
N SER A 500 29.74 -17.58 -27.55
CA SER A 500 30.84 -16.64 -27.46
C SER A 500 32.20 -17.35 -27.37
N GLY A 501 33.21 -16.83 -28.05
CA GLY A 501 34.56 -17.36 -27.96
C GLY A 501 34.70 -18.85 -28.36
N GLY A 502 33.86 -19.35 -29.25
CA GLY A 502 33.90 -20.77 -29.69
C GLY A 502 33.25 -21.78 -28.73
N THR A 503 32.58 -21.29 -27.67
CA THR A 503 31.80 -22.09 -26.74
C THR A 503 30.44 -21.50 -26.47
N TRP A 504 29.60 -22.20 -25.72
CA TRP A 504 28.27 -21.76 -25.34
C TRP A 504 28.22 -21.41 -23.85
N TYR A 505 27.40 -20.42 -23.52
CA TYR A 505 27.07 -20.00 -22.18
C TYR A 505 25.56 -20.01 -22.03
N TYR A 506 25.08 -20.14 -20.83
CA TYR A 506 23.64 -20.04 -20.54
C TYR A 506 23.36 -18.88 -19.62
N MET A 507 22.50 -17.99 -20.08
CA MET A 507 22.01 -16.86 -19.31
C MET A 507 20.65 -17.24 -18.71
N ASP A 508 20.54 -17.21 -17.41
CA ASP A 508 19.32 -17.57 -16.70
C ASP A 508 18.13 -16.71 -17.17
N PRO A 509 17.01 -17.30 -17.58
CA PRO A 509 15.89 -16.52 -18.11
C PRO A 509 15.25 -15.56 -17.10
N ALA A 510 15.31 -15.86 -15.80
CA ALA A 510 14.67 -15.03 -14.76
C ALA A 510 15.56 -13.84 -14.35
N SER A 511 16.87 -14.09 -14.22
CA SER A 511 17.83 -13.08 -13.74
C SER A 511 18.70 -12.48 -14.86
N ALA A 512 18.71 -13.05 -16.04
CA ALA A 512 19.65 -12.80 -17.14
C ALA A 512 21.13 -13.01 -16.77
N ALA A 513 21.45 -13.46 -15.57
CA ALA A 513 22.82 -13.72 -15.14
C ALA A 513 23.39 -14.99 -15.77
N MET A 514 24.71 -14.99 -16.00
CA MET A 514 25.43 -16.18 -16.49
C MET A 514 25.33 -17.30 -15.45
N ALA A 515 24.81 -18.44 -15.86
CA ALA A 515 24.74 -19.63 -15.04
C ALA A 515 26.10 -20.36 -14.98
N SER A 516 26.30 -21.10 -13.90
CA SER A 516 27.43 -22.06 -13.74
C SER A 516 26.94 -23.30 -13.00
N GLY A 517 27.69 -24.39 -13.14
CA GLY A 517 27.29 -25.68 -12.56
C GLY A 517 26.23 -26.41 -13.40
N TRP A 518 25.42 -27.25 -12.72
CA TRP A 518 24.40 -28.05 -13.39
C TRP A 518 23.11 -27.24 -13.61
N ILE A 519 22.65 -27.26 -14.87
CA ILE A 519 21.37 -26.67 -15.26
C ILE A 519 20.51 -27.69 -16.02
N ARG A 520 19.19 -27.50 -15.97
CA ARG A 520 18.25 -28.33 -16.74
C ARG A 520 17.46 -27.47 -17.71
N VAL A 521 17.64 -27.69 -19.00
CA VAL A 521 16.98 -26.93 -20.07
C VAL A 521 16.31 -27.88 -21.04
N GLY A 522 15.05 -27.65 -21.34
CA GLY A 522 14.31 -28.49 -22.30
C GLY A 522 14.27 -30.00 -21.94
N GLY A 523 14.32 -30.31 -20.65
CA GLY A 523 14.32 -31.68 -20.15
C GLY A 523 15.71 -32.34 -20.08
N SER A 524 16.76 -31.76 -20.67
CA SER A 524 18.13 -32.26 -20.66
C SER A 524 18.99 -31.55 -19.61
N TRP A 525 19.94 -32.27 -19.02
CA TRP A 525 20.93 -31.71 -18.12
C TRP A 525 22.16 -31.24 -18.89
N TYR A 526 22.71 -30.13 -18.47
CA TYR A 526 23.94 -29.52 -18.96
C TYR A 526 24.81 -29.13 -17.79
N HIS A 527 26.11 -29.11 -18.01
CA HIS A 527 27.06 -28.61 -17.02
C HIS A 527 27.83 -27.42 -17.59
N LEU A 528 27.87 -26.36 -16.83
CA LEU A 528 28.61 -25.13 -17.12
C LEU A 528 29.81 -25.05 -16.16
N ALA A 529 30.99 -24.87 -16.69
CA ALA A 529 32.20 -24.68 -15.88
C ALA A 529 32.06 -23.46 -14.97
N PRO A 530 32.91 -23.27 -13.94
CA PRO A 530 32.91 -22.06 -13.15
C PRO A 530 33.11 -20.76 -13.95
N SER A 531 33.66 -20.86 -15.15
CA SER A 531 33.76 -19.77 -16.13
C SER A 531 32.46 -19.50 -16.88
N GLY A 532 31.41 -20.31 -16.67
CA GLY A 532 30.14 -20.28 -17.41
C GLY A 532 30.19 -21.06 -18.73
N ALA A 533 31.37 -21.53 -19.19
CA ALA A 533 31.50 -22.22 -20.46
C ALA A 533 30.84 -23.63 -20.41
N LEU A 534 30.09 -23.98 -21.45
CA LEU A 534 29.47 -25.29 -21.60
C LEU A 534 30.53 -26.39 -21.60
N SER A 535 30.38 -27.37 -20.72
CA SER A 535 31.23 -28.54 -20.66
C SER A 535 30.80 -29.57 -21.73
N THR A 536 31.77 -30.16 -22.43
CA THR A 536 31.57 -31.24 -23.40
C THR A 536 32.55 -32.37 -23.15
N GLY A 537 32.25 -33.59 -23.60
CA GLY A 537 33.06 -34.76 -23.34
C GLY A 537 32.95 -35.28 -21.90
N TRP A 538 34.02 -35.93 -21.42
CA TRP A 538 34.04 -36.50 -20.08
C TRP A 538 34.18 -35.42 -19.00
N LEU A 539 33.26 -35.40 -18.05
CA LEU A 539 33.22 -34.51 -16.90
C LEU A 539 33.28 -35.33 -15.60
N ARG A 540 34.15 -34.95 -14.67
CA ARG A 540 34.14 -35.51 -13.32
C ARG A 540 33.61 -34.44 -12.36
N ASP A 541 32.50 -34.73 -11.72
CA ASP A 541 31.92 -33.84 -10.73
C ASP A 541 31.34 -34.64 -9.54
N GLY A 542 31.48 -34.14 -8.31
CA GLY A 542 30.99 -34.79 -7.11
C GLY A 542 31.50 -36.22 -6.89
N GLY A 543 32.65 -36.60 -7.48
CA GLY A 543 33.21 -37.93 -7.43
C GLY A 543 32.66 -38.90 -8.49
N ALA A 544 31.66 -38.50 -9.26
CA ALA A 544 31.07 -39.26 -10.37
C ALA A 544 31.60 -38.78 -11.74
N TRP A 545 31.53 -39.69 -12.73
CA TRP A 545 31.82 -39.37 -14.11
C TRP A 545 30.54 -39.21 -14.92
N TYR A 546 30.49 -38.17 -15.72
CA TYR A 546 29.41 -37.84 -16.64
C TYR A 546 29.97 -37.69 -18.05
N TYR A 547 29.18 -37.99 -19.04
CA TYR A 547 29.54 -37.70 -20.42
C TYR A 547 28.60 -36.65 -21.02
N MET A 548 29.18 -35.56 -21.42
CA MET A 548 28.48 -34.43 -22.03
C MET A 548 28.65 -34.58 -23.56
N ASP A 549 27.57 -34.71 -24.29
CA ASP A 549 27.59 -34.89 -25.74
C ASP A 549 28.38 -33.76 -26.42
N PRO A 550 29.43 -34.09 -27.22
CA PRO A 550 30.29 -33.05 -27.79
C PRO A 550 29.59 -32.07 -28.74
N ALA A 551 28.49 -32.47 -29.36
CA ALA A 551 27.78 -31.64 -30.32
C ALA A 551 26.72 -30.74 -29.64
N SER A 552 26.02 -31.27 -28.66
CA SER A 552 24.90 -30.57 -28.00
C SER A 552 25.23 -30.08 -26.60
N GLY A 553 26.26 -30.61 -25.94
CA GLY A 553 26.57 -30.38 -24.54
C GLY A 553 25.62 -31.08 -23.57
N ALA A 554 24.60 -31.79 -24.04
CA ALA A 554 23.63 -32.44 -23.17
C ALA A 554 24.26 -33.67 -22.47
N MET A 555 23.92 -33.85 -21.20
CA MET A 555 24.36 -35.04 -20.45
C MET A 555 23.75 -36.31 -21.06
N ALA A 556 24.60 -37.24 -21.38
CA ALA A 556 24.18 -38.56 -21.88
C ALA A 556 23.43 -39.34 -20.80
N THR A 557 22.34 -39.96 -21.17
CA THR A 557 21.54 -40.84 -20.31
C THR A 557 21.46 -42.25 -20.95
N GLY A 558 21.49 -43.28 -20.11
CA GLY A 558 21.46 -44.68 -20.56
C GLY A 558 22.80 -45.19 -21.08
N ALA A 559 22.84 -46.45 -21.51
CA ALA A 559 24.04 -47.09 -22.07
C ALA A 559 24.34 -46.50 -23.46
N ARG A 560 25.55 -46.01 -23.66
CA ARG A 560 26.04 -45.50 -24.96
C ARG A 560 27.42 -46.06 -25.25
N ASN A 561 27.68 -46.32 -26.52
CA ASN A 561 29.03 -46.64 -26.98
C ASN A 561 29.77 -45.31 -27.21
N ILE A 562 30.81 -45.08 -26.43
CA ILE A 562 31.67 -43.89 -26.51
C ILE A 562 33.06 -44.37 -26.82
N ASP A 563 33.60 -43.98 -27.98
CA ASP A 563 34.91 -44.37 -28.47
C ASP A 563 35.11 -45.91 -28.56
N GLY A 564 34.07 -46.67 -28.94
CA GLY A 564 34.12 -48.11 -29.10
C GLY A 564 34.10 -48.94 -27.80
N ARG A 565 33.71 -48.30 -26.67
CA ARG A 565 33.56 -48.90 -25.34
C ARG A 565 32.17 -48.75 -24.77
#